data_da54ec1d01c474289d7152a3169d7e4b
#
_entry.id   da54ec1d01c474289d7152a3169d7e4b
#
_cell.length_a   1.000
_cell.length_b   1.000
_cell.length_c   1.000
_cell.angle_alpha   90.00
_cell.angle_beta   90.00
_cell.angle_gamma   90.00
#
_symmetry.space_group_name_H-M   'P 1'
#
loop_
_entity.id
_entity.type
_entity.pdbx_description
1 polymer ?
#
loop_
_entity_poly.entity_id
_entity_poly.type
_entity_poly.pdbx_seq_one_letter_code
_entity_poly.pdbx_strand_id
1 'polypeptide(L)'
;MTVQDIADALGMTCVAGSPEMDREVTSGYASDLLSDVMGHAQDGAIWVTSQVHQNVVAVALLLNLSAVVIAGGLELMEDAAGKADARGMPMLSTELPAFEAVGRLYQLGVRGEV
;
A
#
# COMPACT_ATOMS: atom_id res chain seq x y z
N MET A 1 -13.26 -4.74 3.67
CA MET A 1 -12.41 -4.53 4.85
C MET A 1 -11.57 -3.28 4.67
N THR A 2 -11.27 -2.61 5.78
CA THR A 2 -10.52 -1.37 5.76
C THR A 2 -9.01 -1.61 5.77
N VAL A 3 -8.24 -0.55 5.51
CA VAL A 3 -6.78 -0.58 5.65
C VAL A 3 -6.40 -0.98 7.09
N GLN A 4 -7.11 -0.44 8.09
CA GLN A 4 -6.86 -0.79 9.50
C GLN A 4 -7.10 -2.27 9.77
N ASP A 5 -8.18 -2.84 9.23
CA ASP A 5 -8.48 -4.27 9.38
C ASP A 5 -7.31 -5.13 8.86
N ILE A 6 -6.78 -4.76 7.70
CA ILE A 6 -5.67 -5.48 7.07
C ILE A 6 -4.39 -5.33 7.92
N ALA A 7 -4.08 -4.12 8.34
CA ALA A 7 -2.90 -3.87 9.17
C ALA A 7 -2.95 -4.69 10.46
N ASP A 8 -4.10 -4.72 11.12
CA ASP A 8 -4.29 -5.49 12.36
C ASP A 8 -4.16 -7.00 12.10
N ALA A 9 -4.81 -7.49 11.05
CA ALA A 9 -4.83 -8.93 10.74
C ALA A 9 -3.44 -9.46 10.37
N LEU A 10 -2.64 -8.67 9.66
CA LEU A 10 -1.34 -9.11 9.16
C LEU A 10 -0.15 -8.56 9.94
N GLY A 11 -0.39 -7.80 11.00
CA GLY A 11 0.68 -7.23 11.81
C GLY A 11 1.52 -6.19 11.06
N MET A 12 0.92 -5.47 10.14
CA MET A 12 1.60 -4.41 9.41
C MET A 12 1.54 -3.10 10.20
N THR A 13 2.60 -2.31 10.12
CA THR A 13 2.72 -1.05 10.84
C THR A 13 2.40 0.12 9.92
N CYS A 14 1.51 1.01 10.35
CA CYS A 14 1.28 2.26 9.62
C CYS A 14 2.42 3.23 9.93
N VAL A 15 3.21 3.58 8.92
CA VAL A 15 4.36 4.47 9.08
C VAL A 15 4.08 5.89 8.60
N ALA A 16 2.96 6.11 7.88
CA ALA A 16 2.52 7.42 7.45
C ALA A 16 1.05 7.36 7.04
N GLY A 17 0.36 8.50 7.03
CA GLY A 17 -1.01 8.61 6.55
C GLY A 17 -2.06 8.01 7.48
N SER A 18 -1.77 7.91 8.77
CA SER A 18 -2.64 7.22 9.74
C SER A 18 -4.08 7.74 9.84
N PRO A 19 -4.41 9.03 9.61
CA PRO A 19 -5.80 9.46 9.67
C PRO A 19 -6.73 8.81 8.65
N GLU A 20 -6.18 8.19 7.59
CA GLU A 20 -6.95 7.60 6.50
C GLU A 20 -7.02 6.08 6.55
N MET A 21 -6.72 5.48 7.70
CA MET A 21 -6.71 4.02 7.86
C MET A 21 -8.11 3.38 7.79
N ASP A 22 -9.16 4.14 7.82
CA ASP A 22 -10.54 3.66 7.69
C ASP A 22 -11.00 3.49 6.23
N ARG A 23 -10.15 3.76 5.25
CA ARG A 23 -10.49 3.60 3.84
C ARG A 23 -10.72 2.14 3.50
N GLU A 24 -11.75 1.88 2.65
CA GLU A 24 -12.03 0.54 2.17
C GLU A 24 -11.02 0.09 1.13
N VAL A 25 -10.64 -1.18 1.19
CA VAL A 25 -9.77 -1.82 0.20
C VAL A 25 -10.65 -2.64 -0.74
N THR A 26 -10.62 -2.31 -2.03
CA THR A 26 -11.49 -2.94 -3.03
C THR A 26 -10.78 -3.98 -3.88
N SER A 27 -9.45 -3.88 -4.01
CA SER A 27 -8.64 -4.81 -4.79
C SER A 27 -7.18 -4.73 -4.34
N GLY A 28 -6.33 -5.54 -4.94
CA GLY A 28 -4.90 -5.52 -4.67
C GLY A 28 -4.08 -5.50 -5.96
N TYR A 29 -2.91 -4.89 -5.89
CA TYR A 29 -1.96 -4.86 -6.98
C TYR A 29 -0.54 -4.97 -6.45
N ALA A 30 0.35 -5.66 -7.16
CA ALA A 30 1.74 -5.83 -6.74
C ALA A 30 2.66 -5.57 -7.93
N SER A 31 3.51 -4.58 -7.81
CA SER A 31 4.53 -4.26 -8.82
C SER A 31 5.50 -3.23 -8.26
N ASP A 32 6.74 -3.27 -8.73
CA ASP A 32 7.75 -2.24 -8.43
C ASP A 32 7.94 -1.27 -9.60
N LEU A 33 7.27 -1.53 -10.72
CA LEU A 33 7.35 -0.67 -11.90
C LEU A 33 6.20 0.34 -11.87
N LEU A 34 6.51 1.61 -11.64
CA LEU A 34 5.50 2.65 -11.45
C LEU A 34 4.58 2.79 -12.66
N SER A 35 5.11 2.68 -13.88
CA SER A 35 4.30 2.78 -15.10
C SER A 35 3.30 1.64 -15.21
N ASP A 36 3.65 0.45 -14.75
CA ASP A 36 2.74 -0.69 -14.71
C ASP A 36 1.59 -0.44 -13.72
N VAL A 37 1.92 0.05 -12.52
CA VAL A 37 0.92 0.39 -11.50
C VAL A 37 -0.04 1.45 -12.04
N MET A 38 0.49 2.50 -12.66
CA MET A 38 -0.31 3.58 -13.23
C MET A 38 -1.29 3.10 -14.31
N GLY A 39 -0.88 2.07 -15.05
CA GLY A 39 -1.72 1.54 -16.13
C GLY A 39 -2.78 0.53 -15.68
N HIS A 40 -2.64 -0.08 -14.50
CA HIS A 40 -3.44 -1.26 -14.15
C HIS A 40 -4.08 -1.24 -12.77
N ALA A 41 -3.50 -0.56 -11.78
CA ALA A 41 -4.07 -0.54 -10.44
C ALA A 41 -5.35 0.29 -10.43
N GLN A 42 -6.36 -0.19 -9.70
CA GLN A 42 -7.68 0.42 -9.67
C GLN A 42 -7.87 1.31 -8.44
N ASP A 43 -8.78 2.26 -8.53
CA ASP A 43 -9.22 3.08 -7.40
C ASP A 43 -9.56 2.17 -6.20
N GLY A 44 -9.05 2.52 -5.03
CA GLY A 44 -9.31 1.75 -3.81
C GLY A 44 -8.42 0.53 -3.62
N ALA A 45 -7.45 0.28 -4.51
CA ALA A 45 -6.55 -0.85 -4.37
C ALA A 45 -5.56 -0.66 -3.21
N ILE A 46 -5.10 -1.78 -2.66
CA ILE A 46 -3.90 -1.82 -1.82
C ILE A 46 -2.73 -2.28 -2.70
N TRP A 47 -1.65 -1.52 -2.70
CA TRP A 47 -0.51 -1.74 -3.58
C TRP A 47 0.69 -2.25 -2.79
N VAL A 48 1.21 -3.44 -3.14
CA VAL A 48 2.41 -4.02 -2.54
C VAL A 48 3.61 -3.72 -3.42
N THR A 49 4.63 -3.09 -2.85
CA THR A 49 5.85 -2.70 -3.56
C THR A 49 7.07 -2.72 -2.63
N SER A 50 8.26 -2.78 -3.20
CA SER A 50 9.52 -2.58 -2.48
C SER A 50 10.12 -1.18 -2.72
N GLN A 51 9.45 -0.32 -3.48
CA GLN A 51 9.88 1.05 -3.73
C GLN A 51 9.56 1.93 -2.52
N VAL A 52 10.50 2.82 -2.16
CA VAL A 52 10.41 3.57 -0.89
C VAL A 52 10.46 5.09 -1.05
N HIS A 53 10.57 5.61 -2.29
CA HIS A 53 10.70 7.05 -2.52
C HIS A 53 9.35 7.73 -2.77
N GLN A 54 9.36 9.06 -2.75
CA GLN A 54 8.13 9.85 -2.81
C GLN A 54 7.29 9.65 -4.07
N ASN A 55 7.86 9.14 -5.16
CA ASN A 55 7.11 8.86 -6.38
C ASN A 55 6.05 7.78 -6.16
N VAL A 56 6.27 6.87 -5.22
CA VAL A 56 5.28 5.86 -4.83
C VAL A 56 4.04 6.54 -4.27
N VAL A 57 4.25 7.51 -3.38
CA VAL A 57 3.15 8.28 -2.79
C VAL A 57 2.40 9.06 -3.87
N ALA A 58 3.14 9.68 -4.80
CA ALA A 58 2.53 10.44 -5.90
C ALA A 58 1.63 9.55 -6.77
N VAL A 59 2.10 8.36 -7.13
CA VAL A 59 1.32 7.41 -7.93
C VAL A 59 0.08 6.94 -7.16
N ALA A 60 0.23 6.59 -5.89
CA ALA A 60 -0.88 6.16 -5.06
C ALA A 60 -1.97 7.23 -4.95
N LEU A 61 -1.56 8.50 -4.78
CA LEU A 61 -2.51 9.62 -4.73
C LEU A 61 -3.21 9.84 -6.07
N LEU A 62 -2.45 9.78 -7.17
CA LEU A 62 -3.00 9.96 -8.51
C LEU A 62 -4.10 8.95 -8.83
N LEU A 63 -3.89 7.69 -8.41
CA LEU A 63 -4.83 6.60 -8.68
C LEU A 63 -5.90 6.45 -7.59
N ASN A 64 -5.85 7.28 -6.55
CA ASN A 64 -6.75 7.18 -5.40
C ASN A 64 -6.73 5.77 -4.76
N LEU A 65 -5.53 5.23 -4.57
CA LEU A 65 -5.37 3.95 -3.88
C LEU A 65 -5.72 4.09 -2.40
N SER A 66 -6.09 2.98 -1.77
CA SER A 66 -6.43 2.99 -0.35
C SER A 66 -5.20 2.93 0.55
N ALA A 67 -4.15 2.27 0.12
CA ALA A 67 -2.91 2.17 0.89
C ALA A 67 -1.78 1.61 0.03
N VAL A 68 -0.56 1.79 0.51
CA VAL A 68 0.64 1.16 -0.05
C VAL A 68 1.28 0.29 1.05
N VAL A 69 1.68 -0.93 0.71
CA VAL A 69 2.44 -1.81 1.59
C VAL A 69 3.88 -1.86 1.10
N ILE A 70 4.81 -1.41 1.94
CA ILE A 70 6.25 -1.51 1.68
C ILE A 70 6.72 -2.86 2.24
N ALA A 71 7.08 -3.77 1.35
CA ALA A 71 7.46 -5.14 1.70
C ALA A 71 8.95 -5.27 1.96
N GLY A 72 9.34 -6.39 2.60
CA GLY A 72 10.74 -6.78 2.75
C GLY A 72 11.50 -6.04 3.86
N GLY A 73 10.81 -5.41 4.80
CA GLY A 73 11.44 -4.68 5.89
C GLY A 73 12.16 -3.41 5.46
N LEU A 74 11.87 -2.92 4.25
CA LEU A 74 12.48 -1.69 3.74
C LEU A 74 11.89 -0.47 4.41
N GLU A 75 12.73 0.54 4.60
CA GLU A 75 12.33 1.76 5.29
C GLU A 75 11.86 2.81 4.28
N LEU A 76 10.66 3.36 4.50
CA LEU A 76 10.13 4.44 3.69
C LEU A 76 11.00 5.68 3.85
N MET A 77 11.36 6.33 2.75
CA MET A 77 12.17 7.55 2.79
C MET A 77 11.42 8.66 3.51
N GLU A 78 12.17 9.52 4.22
CA GLU A 78 11.59 10.55 5.08
C GLU A 78 10.71 11.54 4.31
N ASP A 79 11.13 11.94 3.11
CA ASP A 79 10.34 12.86 2.28
C ASP A 79 9.05 12.18 1.77
N ALA A 80 9.10 10.88 1.50
CA ALA A 80 7.92 10.10 1.13
C ALA A 80 6.93 10.02 2.29
N ALA A 81 7.41 9.76 3.50
CA ALA A 81 6.57 9.74 4.70
C ALA A 81 5.90 11.08 4.94
N GLY A 82 6.65 12.18 4.80
CA GLY A 82 6.11 13.54 4.95
C GLY A 82 5.02 13.84 3.94
N LYS A 83 5.20 13.44 2.70
CA LYS A 83 4.19 13.62 1.64
C LYS A 83 2.93 12.81 1.92
N ALA A 84 3.10 11.56 2.34
CA ALA A 84 1.98 10.68 2.68
C ALA A 84 1.17 11.22 3.86
N ASP A 85 1.84 11.74 4.88
CA ASP A 85 1.17 12.37 6.03
C ASP A 85 0.40 13.63 5.60
N ALA A 86 1.04 14.49 4.80
CA ALA A 86 0.45 15.76 4.36
C ALA A 86 -0.78 15.52 3.47
N ARG A 87 -0.79 14.45 2.67
CA ARG A 87 -1.82 14.19 1.67
C ARG A 87 -2.78 13.05 2.07
N GLY A 88 -2.54 12.40 3.19
CA GLY A 88 -3.46 11.39 3.70
C GLY A 88 -3.41 10.05 2.96
N MET A 89 -2.22 9.56 2.61
CA MET A 89 -2.07 8.25 1.99
C MET A 89 -1.46 7.25 3.00
N PRO A 90 -2.23 6.22 3.43
CA PRO A 90 -1.70 5.22 4.35
C PRO A 90 -0.53 4.45 3.74
N MET A 91 0.60 4.46 4.44
CA MET A 91 1.79 3.70 4.08
C MET A 91 2.04 2.68 5.17
N LEU A 92 1.92 1.40 4.80
CA LEU A 92 2.13 0.28 5.73
C LEU A 92 3.51 -0.32 5.49
N SER A 93 4.13 -0.78 6.57
CA SER A 93 5.42 -1.47 6.53
C SER A 93 5.27 -2.89 7.02
N THR A 94 5.97 -3.82 6.37
CA THR A 94 6.01 -5.23 6.80
C THR A 94 7.39 -5.83 6.55
N GLU A 95 7.80 -6.73 7.47
CA GLU A 95 9.02 -7.51 7.28
C GLU A 95 8.84 -8.63 6.24
N LEU A 96 7.59 -8.97 5.91
CA LEU A 96 7.30 -10.02 4.94
C LEU A 96 7.84 -9.65 3.57
N PRO A 97 8.48 -10.61 2.87
CA PRO A 97 8.78 -10.42 1.44
C PRO A 97 7.50 -10.18 0.65
N ALA A 98 7.62 -9.55 -0.51
CA ALA A 98 6.45 -9.21 -1.33
C ALA A 98 5.55 -10.42 -1.62
N PHE A 99 6.15 -11.58 -1.94
CA PHE A 99 5.39 -12.79 -2.23
C PHE A 99 4.50 -13.19 -1.05
N GLU A 100 5.05 -13.21 0.17
CA GLU A 100 4.29 -13.56 1.37
C GLU A 100 3.23 -12.51 1.70
N ALA A 101 3.56 -11.23 1.56
CA ALA A 101 2.61 -10.16 1.80
C ALA A 101 1.40 -10.30 0.88
N VAL A 102 1.63 -10.52 -0.41
CA VAL A 102 0.57 -10.74 -1.40
C VAL A 102 -0.25 -11.98 -1.06
N GLY A 103 0.42 -13.10 -0.73
CA GLY A 103 -0.26 -14.34 -0.37
C GLY A 103 -1.19 -14.17 0.82
N ARG A 104 -0.75 -13.46 1.85
CA ARG A 104 -1.56 -13.21 3.05
C ARG A 104 -2.74 -12.28 2.78
N LEU A 105 -2.53 -11.25 1.95
CA LEU A 105 -3.63 -10.41 1.50
C LEU A 105 -4.67 -11.24 0.75
N TYR A 106 -4.23 -12.12 -0.13
CA TYR A 106 -5.11 -12.98 -0.89
C TYR A 106 -5.93 -13.90 0.04
N GLN A 107 -5.30 -14.45 1.07
CA GLN A 107 -5.98 -15.29 2.06
C GLN A 107 -7.05 -14.52 2.83
N LEU A 108 -6.86 -13.22 3.05
CA LEU A 108 -7.86 -12.37 3.71
C LEU A 108 -9.05 -12.04 2.81
N GLY A 109 -8.96 -12.34 1.51
CA GLY A 109 -10.02 -12.04 0.56
C GLY A 109 -9.73 -10.89 -0.40
N VAL A 110 -8.54 -10.27 -0.33
CA VAL A 110 -8.16 -9.23 -1.29
C VAL A 110 -7.82 -9.90 -2.62
N ARG A 111 -8.43 -9.41 -3.71
CA ARG A 111 -8.26 -9.97 -5.05
C ARG A 111 -7.82 -8.89 -6.01
N GLY A 112 -7.09 -9.30 -7.07
CA GLY A 112 -6.75 -8.40 -8.16
C GLY A 112 -7.94 -8.16 -9.09
N GLU A 113 -7.86 -7.09 -9.86
CA GLU A 113 -8.77 -6.82 -10.96
C GLU A 113 -8.23 -7.50 -12.23
N VAL A 114 -8.98 -8.41 -12.81
CA VAL A 114 -8.61 -9.12 -14.03
C VAL A 114 -9.64 -8.96 -15.13
#